data_9be252ce0466e3dfd3b7421ac5982607
#
_entry.id   9be252ce0466e3dfd3b7421ac5982607
#
_cell.length_a   1.000
_cell.length_b   1.000
_cell.length_c   1.000
_cell.angle_alpha   90.00
_cell.angle_beta   90.00
_cell.angle_gamma   90.00
#
_symmetry.space_group_name_H-M   'P 1'
#
loop_
_entity.id
_entity.type
_entity.pdbx_description
1 polymer ?
#
loop_
_entity_poly.entity_id
_entity_poly.type
_entity_poly.pdbx_seq_one_letter_code
_entity_poly.pdbx_strand_id
1 'polypeptide(L)'
;VTSSAVVPTVAEVIRGRRESASRADGYRLALVVEGGGSRGVYSSGMVQALEELGLAAVFDAVYGTSAGAINAAWFLCGRAKSGMRAWTDPVIMRRAVDPARLLRGRPAFDLDYLVNQVYDGIEPMDFPAILANSTTFHPIGTDIRTGHAVDLRRHIVDKPTLMTALRASAGLPILAGPPVPLGGAEYLDGGLSETVPIRTAVRDGATHALVLRTRRTDEKRPPAPRLHQVVGGSYLRVRAPGAYRAWLQRPHQQAVEDNFLAGLGDAALQIHPPLGSPDVDSAARDTALLYQALTIGRQAVHASLAALVQFDGGAVGEHEVV
;
A
#
# COMPACT_ATOMS: atom_id res chain seq x y z
N VAL A 1 -27.99 -33.24 -2.51
CA VAL A 1 -26.69 -32.97 -1.91
C VAL A 1 -25.97 -32.05 -2.88
N THR A 2 -26.14 -30.74 -2.72
CA THR A 2 -25.37 -29.75 -3.46
C THR A 2 -23.93 -29.82 -2.96
N SER A 3 -23.01 -30.28 -3.79
CA SER A 3 -21.56 -30.17 -3.53
C SER A 3 -21.25 -28.67 -3.31
N SER A 4 -20.92 -28.31 -2.10
CA SER A 4 -20.35 -26.97 -1.81
C SER A 4 -19.04 -26.92 -2.58
N ALA A 5 -18.99 -26.17 -3.67
CA ALA A 5 -17.75 -25.93 -4.40
C ALA A 5 -16.76 -25.31 -3.42
N VAL A 6 -15.63 -25.96 -3.21
CA VAL A 6 -14.56 -25.44 -2.35
C VAL A 6 -14.06 -24.15 -2.99
N VAL A 7 -14.15 -23.03 -2.28
CA VAL A 7 -13.59 -21.77 -2.74
C VAL A 7 -12.07 -21.90 -2.77
N PRO A 8 -11.40 -21.65 -3.91
CA PRO A 8 -9.95 -21.77 -3.97
C PRO A 8 -9.27 -20.76 -3.05
N THR A 9 -8.09 -21.06 -2.60
CA THR A 9 -7.23 -20.13 -1.87
C THR A 9 -6.65 -19.07 -2.82
N VAL A 10 -6.19 -17.95 -2.26
CA VAL A 10 -5.48 -16.91 -3.03
C VAL A 10 -4.28 -17.48 -3.79
N ALA A 11 -3.56 -18.43 -3.18
CA ALA A 11 -2.40 -19.09 -3.80
C ALA A 11 -2.79 -19.93 -5.03
N GLU A 12 -3.91 -20.64 -4.96
CA GLU A 12 -4.45 -21.43 -6.08
C GLU A 12 -4.91 -20.54 -7.23
N VAL A 13 -5.58 -19.42 -6.94
CA VAL A 13 -5.97 -18.45 -7.98
C VAL A 13 -4.74 -17.84 -8.66
N ILE A 14 -3.70 -17.45 -7.91
CA ILE A 14 -2.44 -16.93 -8.48
C ILE A 14 -1.78 -17.99 -9.38
N ARG A 15 -1.68 -19.22 -8.90
CA ARG A 15 -1.10 -20.33 -9.66
C ARG A 15 -1.86 -20.57 -10.97
N GLY A 16 -3.17 -20.75 -10.91
CA GLY A 16 -3.99 -20.98 -12.09
C GLY A 16 -3.89 -19.87 -13.14
N ARG A 17 -3.80 -18.61 -12.70
CA ARG A 17 -3.60 -17.47 -13.61
C ARG A 17 -2.22 -17.41 -14.24
N ARG A 18 -1.18 -17.83 -13.53
CA ARG A 18 0.18 -17.96 -14.10
C ARG A 18 0.22 -19.07 -15.16
N GLU A 19 -0.31 -20.24 -14.85
CA GLU A 19 -0.33 -21.41 -15.74
C GLU A 19 -1.17 -21.13 -17.01
N SER A 20 -2.32 -20.49 -16.86
CA SER A 20 -3.22 -20.19 -17.99
C SER A 20 -2.88 -18.90 -18.74
N ALA A 21 -2.03 -18.06 -18.19
CA ALA A 21 -1.79 -16.66 -18.62
C ALA A 21 -3.12 -15.87 -18.81
N SER A 22 -4.15 -16.17 -18.01
CA SER A 22 -5.49 -15.62 -18.12
C SER A 22 -6.08 -15.26 -16.76
N ARG A 23 -6.91 -14.22 -16.73
CA ARG A 23 -7.73 -13.83 -15.57
C ARG A 23 -9.21 -14.21 -15.75
N ALA A 24 -9.54 -14.95 -16.80
CA ALA A 24 -10.92 -15.36 -17.10
C ALA A 24 -11.31 -16.62 -16.30
N ASP A 25 -11.19 -16.54 -14.98
CA ASP A 25 -11.44 -17.64 -14.03
C ASP A 25 -12.69 -17.44 -13.15
N GLY A 26 -13.41 -16.35 -13.36
CA GLY A 26 -14.60 -15.99 -12.56
C GLY A 26 -14.28 -15.34 -11.22
N TYR A 27 -13.01 -15.19 -10.86
CA TYR A 27 -12.56 -14.51 -9.64
C TYR A 27 -12.10 -13.08 -9.94
N ARG A 28 -12.13 -12.24 -8.90
CA ARG A 28 -11.54 -10.89 -8.91
C ARG A 28 -10.47 -10.83 -7.83
N LEU A 29 -9.21 -10.97 -8.23
CA LEU A 29 -8.06 -10.96 -7.34
C LEU A 29 -7.51 -9.55 -7.16
N ALA A 30 -7.54 -9.06 -5.92
CA ALA A 30 -6.97 -7.77 -5.54
C ALA A 30 -5.59 -7.93 -4.90
N LEU A 31 -4.67 -7.01 -5.20
CA LEU A 31 -3.52 -6.71 -4.37
C LEU A 31 -3.89 -5.56 -3.43
N VAL A 32 -3.73 -5.76 -2.13
CA VAL A 32 -4.05 -4.77 -1.10
C VAL A 32 -2.77 -4.39 -0.35
N VAL A 33 -2.40 -3.10 -0.36
CA VAL A 33 -1.13 -2.63 0.19
C VAL A 33 -1.40 -1.69 1.38
N GLU A 34 -1.00 -2.14 2.57
CA GLU A 34 -1.18 -1.40 3.82
C GLU A 34 -0.37 -0.11 3.84
N GLY A 35 -0.94 0.97 4.38
CA GLY A 35 -0.26 2.23 4.68
C GLY A 35 0.63 2.16 5.92
N GLY A 36 1.44 3.21 6.16
CA GLY A 36 2.28 3.19 7.35
C GLY A 36 3.35 4.29 7.46
N GLY A 37 3.34 5.31 6.61
CA GLY A 37 4.44 6.26 6.53
C GLY A 37 5.73 5.54 6.16
N SER A 38 6.84 5.78 6.88
CA SER A 38 8.13 5.11 6.60
C SER A 38 8.11 3.59 6.80
N ARG A 39 7.13 3.03 7.56
CA ARG A 39 6.93 1.57 7.61
C ARG A 39 6.54 0.96 6.26
N GLY A 40 6.01 1.78 5.34
CA GLY A 40 5.75 1.38 3.96
C GLY A 40 6.98 0.83 3.22
N VAL A 41 8.18 1.01 3.77
CA VAL A 41 9.40 0.40 3.25
C VAL A 41 9.32 -1.14 3.22
N TYR A 42 8.62 -1.77 4.15
CA TYR A 42 8.37 -3.22 4.10
C TYR A 42 7.57 -3.60 2.86
N SER A 43 6.43 -2.93 2.63
CA SER A 43 5.62 -3.19 1.44
C SER A 43 6.31 -2.76 0.14
N SER A 44 7.25 -1.81 0.18
CA SER A 44 8.11 -1.47 -0.97
C SER A 44 8.98 -2.67 -1.39
N GLY A 45 9.62 -3.34 -0.44
CA GLY A 45 10.34 -4.59 -0.71
C GLY A 45 9.42 -5.72 -1.19
N MET A 46 8.21 -5.81 -0.61
CA MET A 46 7.22 -6.82 -0.99
C MET A 46 6.74 -6.66 -2.44
N VAL A 47 6.40 -5.44 -2.88
CA VAL A 47 5.97 -5.20 -4.27
C VAL A 47 7.11 -5.43 -5.26
N GLN A 48 8.38 -5.16 -4.87
CA GLN A 48 9.52 -5.53 -5.68
C GLN A 48 9.61 -7.05 -5.88
N ALA A 49 9.43 -7.83 -4.82
CA ALA A 49 9.45 -9.29 -4.93
C ALA A 49 8.31 -9.80 -5.83
N LEU A 50 7.11 -9.22 -5.75
CA LEU A 50 6.00 -9.57 -6.66
C LEU A 50 6.35 -9.26 -8.12
N GLU A 51 7.03 -8.15 -8.39
CA GLU A 51 7.53 -7.80 -9.74
C GLU A 51 8.59 -8.80 -10.21
N GLU A 52 9.57 -9.16 -9.36
CA GLU A 52 10.61 -10.16 -9.65
C GLU A 52 10.02 -11.56 -9.94
N LEU A 53 8.93 -11.92 -9.29
CA LEU A 53 8.19 -13.16 -9.51
C LEU A 53 7.27 -13.11 -10.73
N GLY A 54 7.21 -11.99 -11.46
CA GLY A 54 6.35 -11.82 -12.63
C GLY A 54 4.85 -11.83 -12.32
N LEU A 55 4.46 -11.44 -11.10
CA LEU A 55 3.07 -11.52 -10.63
C LEU A 55 2.24 -10.25 -10.94
N ALA A 56 2.78 -9.28 -11.68
CA ALA A 56 2.03 -8.05 -11.97
C ALA A 56 0.73 -8.30 -12.75
N ALA A 57 0.75 -9.24 -13.69
CA ALA A 57 -0.38 -9.53 -14.57
C ALA A 57 -1.51 -10.38 -13.93
N VAL A 58 -1.28 -10.97 -12.75
CA VAL A 58 -2.31 -11.85 -12.13
C VAL A 58 -3.40 -11.07 -11.40
N PHE A 59 -3.18 -9.81 -11.05
CA PHE A 59 -4.14 -9.00 -10.31
C PHE A 59 -5.12 -8.26 -11.23
N ASP A 60 -6.38 -8.18 -10.81
CA ASP A 60 -7.42 -7.37 -11.48
C ASP A 60 -7.38 -5.92 -11.01
N ALA A 61 -7.05 -5.72 -9.75
CA ALA A 61 -7.03 -4.41 -9.10
C ALA A 61 -5.95 -4.33 -8.03
N VAL A 62 -5.38 -3.13 -7.82
CA VAL A 62 -4.43 -2.84 -6.75
C VAL A 62 -4.95 -1.70 -5.90
N TYR A 63 -5.18 -1.97 -4.62
CA TYR A 63 -5.65 -1.01 -3.62
C TYR A 63 -4.49 -0.63 -2.70
N GLY A 64 -4.32 0.65 -2.47
CA GLY A 64 -3.26 1.13 -1.58
C GLY A 64 -3.69 2.33 -0.75
N THR A 65 -3.18 2.41 0.46
CA THR A 65 -3.39 3.55 1.37
C THR A 65 -2.06 4.21 1.70
N SER A 66 -1.96 5.55 1.58
CA SER A 66 -0.77 6.31 2.01
C SER A 66 0.51 5.81 1.29
N ALA A 67 1.57 5.48 2.05
CA ALA A 67 2.77 4.85 1.50
C ALA A 67 2.46 3.58 0.69
N GLY A 68 1.43 2.83 1.07
CA GLY A 68 0.96 1.67 0.31
C GLY A 68 0.43 2.03 -1.08
N ALA A 69 -0.25 3.18 -1.23
CA ALA A 69 -0.68 3.66 -2.54
C ALA A 69 0.51 4.05 -3.43
N ILE A 70 1.54 4.65 -2.84
CA ILE A 70 2.79 4.98 -3.55
C ILE A 70 3.49 3.71 -4.04
N ASN A 71 3.63 2.70 -3.16
CA ASN A 71 4.24 1.42 -3.52
C ASN A 71 3.43 0.65 -4.57
N ALA A 72 2.10 0.71 -4.49
CA ALA A 72 1.20 0.16 -5.50
C ALA A 72 1.39 0.83 -6.88
N ALA A 73 1.58 2.16 -6.91
CA ALA A 73 1.85 2.87 -8.15
C ALA A 73 3.20 2.46 -8.77
N TRP A 74 4.25 2.31 -7.97
CA TRP A 74 5.55 1.81 -8.40
C TRP A 74 5.47 0.38 -8.96
N PHE A 75 4.67 -0.48 -8.34
CA PHE A 75 4.41 -1.83 -8.84
C PHE A 75 3.70 -1.81 -10.20
N LEU A 76 2.65 -1.00 -10.33
CA LEU A 76 1.85 -0.92 -11.56
C LEU A 76 2.60 -0.35 -12.75
N CYS A 77 3.61 0.48 -12.52
CA CYS A 77 4.46 0.96 -13.63
C CYS A 77 5.66 0.05 -13.95
N GLY A 78 5.79 -1.11 -13.30
CA GLY A 78 6.89 -2.04 -13.53
C GLY A 78 8.26 -1.49 -13.10
N ARG A 79 8.29 -0.59 -12.12
CA ARG A 79 9.52 0.07 -11.62
C ARG A 79 9.63 0.02 -10.10
N ALA A 80 9.13 -1.04 -9.47
CA ALA A 80 9.16 -1.17 -8.01
C ALA A 80 10.59 -1.05 -7.45
N LYS A 81 11.60 -1.60 -8.14
CA LYS A 81 13.01 -1.46 -7.77
C LYS A 81 13.49 -0.01 -7.76
N SER A 82 13.07 0.82 -8.72
CA SER A 82 13.42 2.26 -8.74
C SER A 82 12.75 3.01 -7.60
N GLY A 83 11.48 2.70 -7.30
CA GLY A 83 10.75 3.30 -6.18
C GLY A 83 11.43 3.10 -4.83
N MET A 84 12.20 2.03 -4.66
CA MET A 84 12.94 1.75 -3.42
C MET A 84 14.06 2.75 -3.15
N ARG A 85 14.64 3.39 -4.17
CA ARG A 85 15.68 4.42 -3.95
C ARG A 85 15.15 5.60 -3.16
N ALA A 86 13.88 5.93 -3.30
CA ALA A 86 13.25 6.98 -2.49
C ALA A 86 13.33 6.69 -0.98
N TRP A 87 13.32 5.42 -0.58
CA TRP A 87 13.44 5.00 0.83
C TRP A 87 14.89 4.90 1.33
N THR A 88 15.84 4.63 0.44
CA THR A 88 17.22 4.29 0.81
C THR A 88 18.22 5.41 0.50
N ASP A 89 17.85 6.41 -0.30
CA ASP A 89 18.67 7.58 -0.55
C ASP A 89 18.60 8.57 0.62
N PRO A 90 19.72 8.83 1.33
CA PRO A 90 19.72 9.69 2.49
C PRO A 90 19.45 11.17 2.19
N VAL A 91 19.67 11.62 0.95
CA VAL A 91 19.36 13.01 0.55
C VAL A 91 17.86 13.15 0.36
N ILE A 92 17.24 12.21 -0.35
CA ILE A 92 15.80 12.18 -0.56
C ILE A 92 15.08 12.07 0.79
N MET A 93 15.46 11.09 1.62
CA MET A 93 14.79 10.84 2.90
C MET A 93 14.89 12.02 3.88
N ARG A 94 16.06 12.65 4.02
CA ARG A 94 16.20 13.84 4.90
C ARG A 94 15.34 15.02 4.43
N ARG A 95 15.11 15.13 3.11
CA ARG A 95 14.27 16.20 2.58
C ARG A 95 12.78 15.81 2.58
N ALA A 96 12.44 14.57 2.29
CA ALA A 96 11.05 14.10 2.30
C ALA A 96 10.45 14.02 3.72
N VAL A 97 11.27 13.65 4.73
CA VAL A 97 10.82 13.45 6.12
C VAL A 97 11.70 14.27 7.06
N ASP A 98 11.20 15.39 7.53
CA ASP A 98 11.90 16.27 8.49
C ASP A 98 10.93 16.81 9.56
N PRO A 99 10.83 16.13 10.73
CA PRO A 99 10.00 16.58 11.84
C PRO A 99 10.34 18.00 12.37
N ALA A 100 11.59 18.46 12.21
CA ALA A 100 12.00 19.80 12.65
C ALA A 100 11.31 20.94 11.85
N ARG A 101 10.74 20.65 10.69
CA ARG A 101 9.96 21.62 9.92
C ARG A 101 8.69 22.07 10.65
N LEU A 102 8.11 21.21 11.50
CA LEU A 102 6.93 21.57 12.30
C LEU A 102 7.21 22.78 13.20
N LEU A 103 8.43 22.95 13.71
CA LEU A 103 8.85 24.13 14.49
C LEU A 103 8.83 25.42 13.68
N ARG A 104 8.81 25.31 12.34
CA ARG A 104 8.75 26.44 11.39
C ARG A 104 7.39 26.56 10.72
N GLY A 105 6.36 25.85 11.23
CA GLY A 105 5.01 25.84 10.66
C GLY A 105 4.93 25.16 9.28
N ARG A 106 5.88 24.29 8.94
CA ARG A 106 5.91 23.55 7.67
C ARG A 106 5.63 22.07 7.89
N PRO A 107 5.08 21.35 6.89
CA PRO A 107 4.87 19.90 6.97
C PRO A 107 6.15 19.13 7.26
N ALA A 108 6.06 18.12 8.13
CA ALA A 108 7.15 17.17 8.40
C ALA A 108 7.42 16.26 7.21
N PHE A 109 6.35 15.87 6.49
CA PHE A 109 6.42 15.11 5.25
C PHE A 109 6.21 16.05 4.06
N ASP A 110 7.22 16.17 3.19
CA ASP A 110 7.17 16.99 1.98
C ASP A 110 6.68 16.14 0.80
N LEU A 111 5.35 15.96 0.74
CA LEU A 111 4.73 15.19 -0.34
C LEU A 111 4.84 15.90 -1.69
N ASP A 112 4.88 17.23 -1.71
CA ASP A 112 5.11 17.98 -2.95
C ASP A 112 6.50 17.73 -3.51
N TYR A 113 7.52 17.72 -2.66
CA TYR A 113 8.87 17.31 -3.07
C TYR A 113 8.89 15.87 -3.57
N LEU A 114 8.29 14.95 -2.80
CA LEU A 114 8.33 13.53 -3.14
C LEU A 114 7.62 13.23 -4.47
N VAL A 115 6.40 13.73 -4.65
CA VAL A 115 5.59 13.42 -5.84
C VAL A 115 5.99 14.26 -7.04
N ASN A 116 6.21 15.58 -6.87
CA ASN A 116 6.42 16.49 -7.99
C ASN A 116 7.90 16.64 -8.40
N GLN A 117 8.86 16.29 -7.54
CA GLN A 117 10.28 16.41 -7.85
C GLN A 117 10.97 15.04 -7.91
N VAL A 118 10.75 14.17 -6.90
CA VAL A 118 11.39 12.85 -6.91
C VAL A 118 10.74 11.95 -7.95
N TYR A 119 9.42 11.74 -7.89
CA TYR A 119 8.73 10.79 -8.78
C TYR A 119 8.45 11.34 -10.18
N ASP A 120 8.58 12.63 -10.39
CA ASP A 120 8.46 13.23 -11.73
C ASP A 120 9.80 13.47 -12.41
N GLY A 121 10.91 13.53 -11.66
CA GLY A 121 12.20 13.92 -12.25
C GLY A 121 13.42 13.14 -11.77
N ILE A 122 13.63 12.96 -10.45
CA ILE A 122 14.85 12.36 -9.90
C ILE A 122 14.84 10.84 -10.10
N GLU A 123 13.77 10.19 -9.68
CA GLU A 123 13.45 8.78 -9.91
C GLU A 123 12.08 8.73 -10.61
N PRO A 124 12.06 8.81 -11.93
CA PRO A 124 10.81 9.02 -12.64
C PRO A 124 9.91 7.78 -12.60
N MET A 125 8.71 7.98 -12.03
CA MET A 125 7.61 7.04 -12.09
C MET A 125 6.97 7.09 -13.47
N ASP A 126 6.70 5.94 -14.07
CA ASP A 126 6.03 5.89 -15.38
C ASP A 126 4.52 6.05 -15.21
N PHE A 127 4.08 7.30 -15.00
CA PHE A 127 2.66 7.63 -14.84
C PHE A 127 1.79 7.20 -16.04
N PRO A 128 2.24 7.35 -17.31
CA PRO A 128 1.53 6.79 -18.46
C PRO A 128 1.31 5.29 -18.37
N ALA A 129 2.30 4.51 -17.93
CA ALA A 129 2.18 3.07 -17.78
C ALA A 129 1.13 2.68 -16.71
N ILE A 130 1.03 3.44 -15.61
CA ILE A 130 -0.02 3.24 -14.60
C ILE A 130 -1.40 3.48 -15.18
N LEU A 131 -1.57 4.58 -15.92
CA LEU A 131 -2.86 4.96 -16.52
C LEU A 131 -3.32 3.98 -17.60
N ALA A 132 -2.38 3.39 -18.34
CA ALA A 132 -2.66 2.40 -19.40
C ALA A 132 -2.74 0.96 -18.89
N ASN A 133 -2.45 0.70 -17.60
CA ASN A 133 -2.41 -0.65 -17.07
C ASN A 133 -3.80 -1.30 -17.05
N SER A 134 -3.89 -2.55 -17.49
CA SER A 134 -5.13 -3.34 -17.45
C SER A 134 -5.55 -3.70 -16.02
N THR A 135 -4.60 -3.72 -15.08
CA THR A 135 -4.85 -3.83 -13.64
C THR A 135 -5.19 -2.45 -13.09
N THR A 136 -6.37 -2.32 -12.49
CA THR A 136 -6.87 -1.02 -12.06
C THR A 136 -6.21 -0.54 -10.77
N PHE A 137 -5.90 0.77 -10.68
CA PHE A 137 -5.28 1.40 -9.51
C PHE A 137 -6.30 2.13 -8.64
N HIS A 138 -6.31 1.84 -7.34
CA HIS A 138 -7.26 2.33 -6.36
C HIS A 138 -6.55 2.93 -5.14
N PRO A 139 -6.02 4.17 -5.22
CA PRO A 139 -5.49 4.87 -4.05
C PRO A 139 -6.64 5.32 -3.15
N ILE A 140 -6.53 5.05 -1.85
CA ILE A 140 -7.58 5.37 -0.87
C ILE A 140 -7.26 6.66 -0.15
N GLY A 141 -8.24 7.57 -0.09
CA GLY A 141 -8.22 8.79 0.71
C GLY A 141 -9.34 8.81 1.74
N THR A 142 -9.24 9.71 2.73
CA THR A 142 -10.32 9.98 3.69
C THR A 142 -10.99 11.30 3.30
N ASP A 143 -12.27 11.27 2.97
CA ASP A 143 -13.07 12.48 2.74
C ASP A 143 -13.20 13.30 4.03
N ILE A 144 -12.81 14.58 4.00
CA ILE A 144 -12.76 15.41 5.21
C ILE A 144 -14.14 15.74 5.78
N ARG A 145 -15.19 15.69 4.97
CA ARG A 145 -16.56 16.03 5.33
C ARG A 145 -17.27 14.85 5.98
N THR A 146 -17.09 13.65 5.40
CA THR A 146 -17.77 12.43 5.86
C THR A 146 -16.93 11.60 6.82
N GLY A 147 -15.60 11.62 6.69
CA GLY A 147 -14.67 10.77 7.41
C GLY A 147 -14.59 9.34 6.86
N HIS A 148 -15.25 9.06 5.75
CA HIS A 148 -15.21 7.74 5.12
C HIS A 148 -14.02 7.57 4.20
N ALA A 149 -13.59 6.31 4.06
CA ALA A 149 -12.65 5.90 3.04
C ALA A 149 -13.29 6.06 1.65
N VAL A 150 -12.56 6.67 0.74
CA VAL A 150 -12.99 6.91 -0.64
C VAL A 150 -11.92 6.40 -1.59
N ASP A 151 -12.34 5.60 -2.55
CA ASP A 151 -11.51 5.25 -3.71
C ASP A 151 -11.38 6.46 -4.63
N LEU A 152 -10.15 6.95 -4.78
CA LEU A 152 -9.83 8.14 -5.57
C LEU A 152 -9.71 7.83 -7.07
N ARG A 153 -9.74 6.55 -7.49
CA ARG A 153 -9.60 6.12 -8.88
C ARG A 153 -10.54 6.88 -9.82
N ARG A 154 -11.78 7.14 -9.38
CA ARG A 154 -12.79 7.85 -10.19
C ARG A 154 -12.37 9.27 -10.62
N HIS A 155 -11.37 9.85 -9.95
CA HIS A 155 -10.85 11.18 -10.24
C HIS A 155 -9.55 11.17 -11.04
N ILE A 156 -8.99 9.97 -11.30
CA ILE A 156 -7.73 9.80 -12.03
C ILE A 156 -8.05 9.68 -13.52
N VAL A 157 -7.76 10.73 -14.27
CA VAL A 157 -7.96 10.79 -15.72
C VAL A 157 -6.68 11.08 -16.50
N ASP A 158 -5.65 11.61 -15.81
CA ASP A 158 -4.37 12.00 -16.38
C ASP A 158 -3.26 11.98 -15.33
N LYS A 159 -2.02 12.29 -15.72
CA LYS A 159 -0.87 12.37 -14.83
C LYS A 159 -1.07 13.37 -13.68
N PRO A 160 -1.52 14.62 -13.88
CA PRO A 160 -1.75 15.57 -12.80
C PRO A 160 -2.73 15.08 -11.74
N THR A 161 -3.84 14.48 -12.14
CA THR A 161 -4.85 13.93 -11.23
C THR A 161 -4.34 12.69 -10.50
N LEU A 162 -3.55 11.83 -11.16
CA LEU A 162 -2.89 10.69 -10.52
C LEU A 162 -1.89 11.15 -9.44
N MET A 163 -1.03 12.13 -9.74
CA MET A 163 -0.09 12.73 -8.78
C MET A 163 -0.84 13.35 -7.60
N THR A 164 -1.97 14.02 -7.87
CA THR A 164 -2.81 14.61 -6.83
C THR A 164 -3.47 13.53 -5.97
N ALA A 165 -3.93 12.42 -6.55
CA ALA A 165 -4.51 11.29 -5.83
C ALA A 165 -3.48 10.61 -4.91
N LEU A 166 -2.22 10.47 -5.34
CA LEU A 166 -1.13 9.96 -4.47
C LEU A 166 -0.89 10.88 -3.27
N ARG A 167 -0.86 12.22 -3.47
CA ARG A 167 -0.74 13.17 -2.38
C ARG A 167 -1.94 13.14 -1.45
N ALA A 168 -3.16 13.02 -1.98
CA ALA A 168 -4.38 12.92 -1.21
C ALA A 168 -4.41 11.66 -0.34
N SER A 169 -4.01 10.51 -0.92
CA SER A 169 -3.92 9.24 -0.20
C SER A 169 -2.88 9.24 0.93
N ALA A 170 -1.80 10.04 0.79
CA ALA A 170 -0.69 10.13 1.76
C ALA A 170 -0.71 11.40 2.62
N GLY A 171 -1.74 12.24 2.50
CA GLY A 171 -1.86 13.54 3.17
C GLY A 171 -2.15 13.46 4.67
N LEU A 172 -1.18 13.04 5.48
CA LEU A 172 -1.31 12.97 6.94
C LEU A 172 -1.64 14.35 7.53
N PRO A 173 -2.70 14.47 8.35
CA PRO A 173 -3.09 15.74 8.95
C PRO A 173 -1.93 16.38 9.72
N ILE A 174 -1.70 17.67 9.49
CA ILE A 174 -0.63 18.49 10.09
C ILE A 174 0.76 18.07 9.59
N LEU A 175 1.03 16.75 9.56
CA LEU A 175 2.35 16.21 9.24
C LEU A 175 2.70 16.33 7.75
N ALA A 176 1.69 16.27 6.86
CA ALA A 176 1.88 16.38 5.41
C ALA A 176 1.19 17.61 4.79
N GLY A 177 0.63 18.50 5.61
CA GLY A 177 -0.01 19.73 5.15
C GLY A 177 -1.54 19.75 5.23
N PRO A 178 -2.17 20.66 4.48
CA PRO A 178 -3.63 20.78 4.44
C PRO A 178 -4.27 19.63 3.65
N PRO A 179 -5.62 19.49 3.77
CA PRO A 179 -6.37 18.59 2.90
C PRO A 179 -6.11 18.87 1.41
N VAL A 180 -6.06 17.83 0.62
CA VAL A 180 -5.75 17.89 -0.82
C VAL A 180 -7.05 17.92 -1.61
N PRO A 181 -7.30 18.98 -2.43
CA PRO A 181 -8.48 19.08 -3.28
C PRO A 181 -8.35 18.15 -4.49
N LEU A 182 -9.38 17.35 -4.75
CA LEU A 182 -9.47 16.48 -5.93
C LEU A 182 -10.95 16.22 -6.29
N GLY A 183 -11.34 16.44 -7.55
CA GLY A 183 -12.67 16.12 -8.04
C GLY A 183 -13.83 16.82 -7.32
N GLY A 184 -13.63 18.05 -6.83
CA GLY A 184 -14.66 18.84 -6.14
C GLY A 184 -14.83 18.51 -4.65
N ALA A 185 -14.00 17.63 -4.09
CA ALA A 185 -13.92 17.32 -2.66
C ALA A 185 -12.49 17.50 -2.14
N GLU A 186 -12.30 17.39 -0.82
CA GLU A 186 -11.00 17.47 -0.18
C GLU A 186 -10.73 16.21 0.63
N TYR A 187 -9.48 15.73 0.57
CA TYR A 187 -9.09 14.47 1.15
C TYR A 187 -7.86 14.61 2.05
N LEU A 188 -7.80 13.75 3.04
CA LEU A 188 -6.65 13.48 3.87
C LEU A 188 -6.23 12.01 3.70
N ASP A 189 -5.11 11.64 4.35
CA ASP A 189 -4.56 10.29 4.35
C ASP A 189 -5.63 9.21 4.57
N GLY A 190 -5.66 8.22 3.70
CA GLY A 190 -6.61 7.12 3.77
C GLY A 190 -6.49 6.31 5.07
N GLY A 191 -5.32 6.30 5.70
CA GLY A 191 -5.07 5.63 6.98
C GLY A 191 -5.81 6.24 8.17
N LEU A 192 -6.55 7.33 8.00
CA LEU A 192 -7.51 7.81 9.00
C LEU A 192 -8.77 6.95 9.04
N SER A 193 -9.21 6.42 7.90
CA SER A 193 -10.46 5.67 7.75
C SER A 193 -10.26 4.20 7.38
N GLU A 194 -9.17 3.87 6.66
CA GLU A 194 -8.87 2.51 6.24
C GLU A 194 -7.36 2.36 5.97
N THR A 195 -6.63 1.77 6.92
CA THR A 195 -5.17 1.60 6.79
C THR A 195 -4.83 0.46 5.85
N VAL A 196 -5.60 -0.63 5.92
CA VAL A 196 -5.56 -1.77 5.00
C VAL A 196 -6.82 -1.71 4.15
N PRO A 197 -6.75 -1.31 2.87
CA PRO A 197 -7.94 -1.01 2.06
C PRO A 197 -8.70 -2.27 1.58
N ILE A 198 -8.86 -3.24 2.48
CA ILE A 198 -9.52 -4.52 2.19
C ILE A 198 -11.03 -4.41 2.11
N ARG A 199 -11.66 -3.60 3.00
CA ARG A 199 -13.11 -3.42 2.98
C ARG A 199 -13.55 -2.70 1.71
N THR A 200 -12.76 -1.73 1.26
CA THR A 200 -12.98 -1.06 -0.02
C THR A 200 -12.83 -2.06 -1.17
N ALA A 201 -11.78 -2.88 -1.20
CA ALA A 201 -11.57 -3.88 -2.23
C ALA A 201 -12.74 -4.89 -2.33
N VAL A 202 -13.21 -5.41 -1.19
CA VAL A 202 -14.33 -6.36 -1.15
C VAL A 202 -15.65 -5.68 -1.56
N ARG A 203 -15.91 -4.46 -1.10
CA ARG A 203 -17.08 -3.68 -1.53
C ARG A 203 -17.11 -3.47 -3.04
N ASP A 204 -15.93 -3.28 -3.66
CA ASP A 204 -15.77 -3.07 -5.10
C ASP A 204 -15.71 -4.40 -5.88
N GLY A 205 -16.01 -5.52 -5.21
CA GLY A 205 -16.22 -6.85 -5.82
C GLY A 205 -15.00 -7.76 -5.82
N ALA A 206 -13.91 -7.47 -5.07
CA ALA A 206 -12.82 -8.42 -4.91
C ALA A 206 -13.31 -9.69 -4.22
N THR A 207 -13.07 -10.84 -4.84
CA THR A 207 -13.39 -12.17 -4.30
C THR A 207 -12.20 -12.75 -3.52
N HIS A 208 -10.99 -12.37 -3.92
CA HIS A 208 -9.73 -12.82 -3.32
C HIS A 208 -8.78 -11.63 -3.16
N ALA A 209 -7.95 -11.65 -2.13
CA ALA A 209 -6.99 -10.58 -1.87
C ALA A 209 -5.64 -11.13 -1.39
N LEU A 210 -4.56 -10.72 -2.06
CA LEU A 210 -3.21 -10.77 -1.50
C LEU A 210 -2.97 -9.45 -0.74
N VAL A 211 -2.68 -9.53 0.55
CA VAL A 211 -2.58 -8.36 1.43
C VAL A 211 -1.15 -8.21 1.93
N LEU A 212 -0.49 -7.12 1.55
CA LEU A 212 0.85 -6.77 2.01
C LEU A 212 0.76 -5.91 3.26
N ARG A 213 1.22 -6.46 4.40
CA ARG A 213 1.18 -5.81 5.69
C ARG A 213 2.51 -5.10 5.99
N THR A 214 2.43 -3.97 6.65
CA THR A 214 3.62 -3.21 7.09
C THR A 214 3.96 -3.45 8.56
N ARG A 215 3.12 -4.21 9.27
CA ARG A 215 3.31 -4.59 10.69
C ARG A 215 3.50 -6.08 10.84
N ARG A 216 4.30 -6.46 11.82
CA ARG A 216 4.35 -7.86 12.29
C ARG A 216 3.01 -8.25 12.93
N THR A 217 2.75 -9.54 13.03
CA THR A 217 1.52 -10.06 13.65
C THR A 217 1.47 -9.80 15.18
N ASP A 218 2.63 -9.68 15.84
CA ASP A 218 2.75 -9.38 17.28
C ASP A 218 2.76 -7.88 17.60
N GLU A 219 2.87 -7.02 16.57
CA GLU A 219 3.00 -5.58 16.75
C GLU A 219 1.65 -4.91 17.01
N LYS A 220 1.50 -4.36 18.21
CA LYS A 220 0.35 -3.54 18.57
C LYS A 220 0.61 -2.07 18.24
N ARG A 221 -0.39 -1.38 17.71
CA ARG A 221 -0.29 0.06 17.47
C ARG A 221 -0.12 0.79 18.81
N PRO A 222 0.99 1.51 19.03
CA PRO A 222 1.13 2.30 20.24
C PRO A 222 0.10 3.44 20.23
N PRO A 223 -0.41 3.84 21.41
CA PRO A 223 -1.26 5.02 21.50
C PRO A 223 -0.47 6.25 21.04
N ALA A 224 -1.10 7.13 20.25
CA ALA A 224 -0.45 8.37 19.84
C ALA A 224 -0.10 9.21 21.08
N PRO A 225 1.04 9.96 21.07
CA PRO A 225 1.38 10.88 22.15
C PRO A 225 0.22 11.83 22.45
N ARG A 226 -0.04 12.13 23.73
CA ARG A 226 -1.17 12.99 24.16
C ARG A 226 -1.17 14.34 23.44
N LEU A 227 0.01 14.96 23.31
CA LEU A 227 0.14 16.24 22.59
C LEU A 227 -0.33 16.11 21.13
N HIS A 228 0.07 15.05 20.43
CA HIS A 228 -0.35 14.80 19.06
C HIS A 228 -1.86 14.54 18.96
N GLN A 229 -2.45 13.85 19.94
CA GLN A 229 -3.89 13.66 20.01
C GLN A 229 -4.65 14.98 20.16
N VAL A 230 -4.19 15.87 21.06
CA VAL A 230 -4.83 17.15 21.32
C VAL A 230 -4.68 18.11 20.12
N VAL A 231 -3.46 18.30 19.63
CA VAL A 231 -3.18 19.22 18.52
C VAL A 231 -3.83 18.72 17.23
N GLY A 232 -3.65 17.45 16.91
CA GLY A 232 -4.25 16.81 15.73
C GLY A 232 -5.77 16.81 15.79
N GLY A 233 -6.33 16.46 16.94
CA GLY A 233 -7.77 16.49 17.17
C GLY A 233 -8.37 17.91 17.05
N SER A 234 -7.73 18.92 17.61
CA SER A 234 -8.19 20.31 17.51
C SER A 234 -8.15 20.83 16.07
N TYR A 235 -7.08 20.56 15.35
CA TYR A 235 -6.98 20.89 13.92
C TYR A 235 -8.09 20.23 13.09
N LEU A 236 -8.25 18.93 13.23
CA LEU A 236 -9.26 18.16 12.48
C LEU A 236 -10.68 18.58 12.83
N ARG A 237 -10.97 18.87 14.10
CA ARG A 237 -12.29 19.32 14.55
C ARG A 237 -12.74 20.58 13.82
N VAL A 238 -11.81 21.49 13.53
CA VAL A 238 -12.11 22.77 12.87
C VAL A 238 -12.07 22.64 11.35
N ARG A 239 -11.04 21.97 10.79
CA ARG A 239 -10.75 21.98 9.36
C ARG A 239 -11.34 20.79 8.61
N ALA A 240 -11.59 19.67 9.29
CA ALA A 240 -12.02 18.40 8.72
C ALA A 240 -12.89 17.60 9.69
N PRO A 241 -14.11 18.06 10.00
CA PRO A 241 -14.93 17.49 11.08
C PRO A 241 -15.32 16.02 10.85
N GLY A 242 -15.45 15.58 9.60
CA GLY A 242 -15.64 14.15 9.27
C GLY A 242 -14.40 13.33 9.61
N ALA A 243 -13.24 13.79 9.16
CA ALA A 243 -11.96 13.14 9.45
C ALA A 243 -11.63 13.15 10.97
N TYR A 244 -12.12 14.11 11.74
CA TYR A 244 -11.99 14.11 13.19
C TYR A 244 -12.67 12.89 13.83
N ARG A 245 -13.84 12.47 13.34
CA ARG A 245 -14.52 11.26 13.81
C ARG A 245 -13.71 10.01 13.50
N ALA A 246 -13.18 9.90 12.28
CA ALA A 246 -12.28 8.81 11.89
C ALA A 246 -11.01 8.79 12.77
N TRP A 247 -10.45 9.96 13.07
CA TRP A 247 -9.30 10.10 13.98
C TRP A 247 -9.57 9.56 15.38
N LEU A 248 -10.74 9.81 15.95
CA LEU A 248 -11.12 9.28 17.26
C LEU A 248 -11.29 7.75 17.26
N GLN A 249 -11.72 7.17 16.15
CA GLN A 249 -11.89 5.73 15.98
C GLN A 249 -10.59 4.98 15.65
N ARG A 250 -9.54 5.70 15.28
CA ARG A 250 -8.27 5.14 14.83
C ARG A 250 -7.63 4.11 15.77
N PRO A 251 -7.71 4.21 17.11
CA PRO A 251 -7.19 3.16 18.01
C PRO A 251 -7.83 1.79 17.80
N HIS A 252 -9.10 1.75 17.40
CA HIS A 252 -9.87 0.51 17.19
C HIS A 252 -9.82 0.02 15.74
N GLN A 253 -9.37 0.86 14.80
CA GLN A 253 -9.40 0.58 13.36
C GLN A 253 -8.60 -0.67 13.01
N GLN A 254 -7.42 -0.85 13.58
CA GLN A 254 -6.59 -2.03 13.31
C GLN A 254 -7.32 -3.33 13.66
N ALA A 255 -7.95 -3.38 14.85
CA ALA A 255 -8.70 -4.56 15.25
C ALA A 255 -9.91 -4.83 14.33
N VAL A 256 -10.57 -3.78 13.86
CA VAL A 256 -11.67 -3.91 12.89
C VAL A 256 -11.18 -4.47 11.56
N GLU A 257 -10.06 -3.98 11.06
CA GLU A 257 -9.45 -4.46 9.82
C GLU A 257 -8.94 -5.91 9.96
N ASP A 258 -8.27 -6.24 11.07
CA ASP A 258 -7.77 -7.59 11.35
C ASP A 258 -8.91 -8.60 11.51
N ASN A 259 -10.00 -8.25 12.21
CA ASN A 259 -11.19 -9.09 12.33
C ASN A 259 -11.88 -9.30 10.97
N PHE A 260 -11.95 -8.25 10.14
CA PHE A 260 -12.52 -8.36 8.80
C PHE A 260 -11.70 -9.32 7.94
N LEU A 261 -10.37 -9.19 7.95
CA LEU A 261 -9.46 -10.09 7.24
C LEU A 261 -9.56 -11.53 7.72
N ALA A 262 -9.63 -11.75 9.05
CA ALA A 262 -9.83 -13.09 9.60
C ALA A 262 -11.15 -13.73 9.13
N GLY A 263 -12.20 -12.92 8.93
CA GLY A 263 -13.49 -13.38 8.43
C GLY A 263 -13.48 -13.80 6.96
N LEU A 264 -12.47 -13.40 6.18
CA LEU A 264 -12.34 -13.79 4.77
C LEU A 264 -11.71 -15.18 4.60
N GLY A 265 -11.07 -15.75 5.63
CA GLY A 265 -10.45 -17.06 5.58
C GLY A 265 -9.49 -17.20 4.38
N ASP A 266 -9.64 -18.27 3.61
CA ASP A 266 -8.77 -18.62 2.46
C ASP A 266 -8.86 -17.64 1.28
N ALA A 267 -9.88 -16.76 1.29
CA ALA A 267 -10.02 -15.68 0.30
C ALA A 267 -9.07 -14.50 0.55
N ALA A 268 -8.34 -14.47 1.68
CA ALA A 268 -7.33 -13.45 1.98
C ALA A 268 -6.00 -14.08 2.42
N LEU A 269 -4.96 -13.87 1.63
CA LEU A 269 -3.58 -14.24 2.01
C LEU A 269 -2.84 -13.00 2.49
N GLN A 270 -2.43 -12.98 3.75
CA GLN A 270 -1.67 -11.87 4.32
C GLN A 270 -0.18 -12.20 4.37
N ILE A 271 0.66 -11.28 3.89
CA ILE A 271 2.12 -11.36 4.04
C ILE A 271 2.57 -10.26 4.99
N HIS A 272 3.13 -10.65 6.11
CA HIS A 272 3.65 -9.76 7.15
C HIS A 272 5.18 -9.76 7.17
N PRO A 273 5.82 -8.68 7.67
CA PRO A 273 7.19 -8.79 8.14
C PRO A 273 7.28 -9.90 9.19
N PRO A 274 8.28 -10.80 9.12
CA PRO A 274 8.43 -11.90 10.07
C PRO A 274 8.66 -11.40 11.51
N LEU A 275 8.36 -12.26 12.48
CA LEU A 275 8.67 -11.98 13.89
C LEU A 275 10.16 -11.66 14.06
N GLY A 276 10.47 -10.70 14.93
CA GLY A 276 11.84 -10.22 15.14
C GLY A 276 12.34 -9.21 14.10
N SER A 277 11.53 -8.86 13.08
CA SER A 277 11.85 -7.74 12.20
C SER A 277 11.95 -6.43 12.99
N PRO A 278 12.83 -5.48 12.60
CA PRO A 278 12.99 -4.22 13.31
C PRO A 278 11.70 -3.39 13.32
N ASP A 279 11.50 -2.64 14.41
CA ASP A 279 10.42 -1.67 14.49
C ASP A 279 10.78 -0.44 13.65
N VAL A 280 9.95 -0.09 12.67
CA VAL A 280 10.10 1.10 11.85
C VAL A 280 9.04 2.12 12.24
N ASP A 281 9.45 3.25 12.83
CA ASP A 281 8.55 4.35 13.10
C ASP A 281 7.99 4.96 11.79
N SER A 282 6.78 5.51 11.87
CA SER A 282 6.12 6.10 10.69
C SER A 282 6.86 7.32 10.10
N ALA A 283 7.75 7.94 10.86
CA ALA A 283 8.61 9.05 10.45
C ALA A 283 10.10 8.68 10.48
N ALA A 284 10.44 7.39 10.48
CA ALA A 284 11.82 6.92 10.41
C ALA A 284 12.51 7.43 9.14
N ARG A 285 13.79 7.81 9.28
CA ARG A 285 14.62 8.32 8.16
C ARG A 285 16.06 7.76 8.19
N ASP A 286 16.33 6.82 9.08
CA ASP A 286 17.58 6.05 9.08
C ASP A 286 17.56 5.10 7.87
N THR A 287 18.34 5.43 6.87
CA THR A 287 18.36 4.68 5.61
C THR A 287 18.94 3.28 5.74
N ALA A 288 19.78 3.02 6.75
CA ALA A 288 20.28 1.67 7.02
C ALA A 288 19.15 0.77 7.57
N LEU A 289 18.39 1.29 8.54
CA LEU A 289 17.19 0.62 9.06
C LEU A 289 16.16 0.40 7.95
N LEU A 290 15.92 1.41 7.11
CA LEU A 290 14.96 1.32 6.02
C LEU A 290 15.40 0.30 4.97
N TYR A 291 16.68 0.24 4.62
CA TYR A 291 17.20 -0.77 3.69
C TYR A 291 17.07 -2.20 4.25
N GLN A 292 17.35 -2.39 5.55
CA GLN A 292 17.14 -3.67 6.22
C GLN A 292 15.66 -4.10 6.16
N ALA A 293 14.75 -3.21 6.52
CA ALA A 293 13.31 -3.48 6.50
C ALA A 293 12.78 -3.79 5.09
N LEU A 294 13.27 -3.07 4.08
CA LEU A 294 12.99 -3.33 2.67
C LEU A 294 13.40 -4.74 2.26
N THR A 295 14.64 -5.14 2.60
CA THR A 295 15.17 -6.48 2.30
C THR A 295 14.34 -7.56 2.97
N ILE A 296 13.94 -7.36 4.23
CA ILE A 296 13.07 -8.28 4.97
C ILE A 296 11.70 -8.41 4.28
N GLY A 297 11.09 -7.29 3.89
CA GLY A 297 9.81 -7.31 3.17
C GLY A 297 9.89 -8.10 1.86
N ARG A 298 10.96 -7.89 1.08
CA ARG A 298 11.21 -8.65 -0.15
C ARG A 298 11.34 -10.15 0.12
N GLN A 299 12.12 -10.54 1.14
CA GLN A 299 12.31 -11.94 1.54
C GLN A 299 11.00 -12.58 2.03
N ALA A 300 10.15 -11.85 2.73
CA ALA A 300 8.87 -12.35 3.22
C ALA A 300 7.95 -12.80 2.08
N VAL A 301 7.89 -12.07 0.97
CA VAL A 301 7.12 -12.47 -0.22
C VAL A 301 7.73 -13.70 -0.87
N HIS A 302 9.05 -13.72 -1.09
CA HIS A 302 9.71 -14.91 -1.66
C HIS A 302 9.45 -16.15 -0.81
N ALA A 303 9.55 -16.06 0.52
CA ALA A 303 9.27 -17.18 1.41
C ALA A 303 7.79 -17.63 1.36
N SER A 304 6.86 -16.67 1.34
CA SER A 304 5.42 -16.99 1.34
C SER A 304 4.92 -17.56 0.02
N LEU A 305 5.56 -17.18 -1.10
CA LEU A 305 5.13 -17.58 -2.45
C LEU A 305 6.12 -18.57 -3.13
N ALA A 306 7.12 -19.06 -2.40
CA ALA A 306 8.12 -20.00 -2.93
C ALA A 306 7.49 -21.24 -3.59
N ALA A 307 6.45 -21.79 -2.98
CA ALA A 307 5.74 -22.96 -3.52
C ALA A 307 5.02 -22.69 -4.85
N LEU A 308 4.72 -21.41 -5.16
CA LEU A 308 4.10 -21.04 -6.44
C LEU A 308 5.12 -20.93 -7.59
N VAL A 309 6.42 -20.82 -7.27
CA VAL A 309 7.49 -20.60 -8.26
C VAL A 309 8.27 -21.89 -8.59
N GLN A 310 8.29 -22.87 -7.68
CA GLN A 310 9.10 -24.09 -7.84
C GLN A 310 8.65 -25.03 -8.96
N PHE A 311 7.50 -24.81 -9.60
CA PHE A 311 7.01 -25.67 -10.69
C PHE A 311 7.60 -25.35 -12.08
N ASP A 312 8.30 -24.22 -12.26
CA ASP A 312 8.92 -23.87 -13.57
C ASP A 312 10.29 -24.56 -13.80
N GLY A 313 10.79 -25.38 -12.87
CA GLY A 313 12.11 -26.03 -12.92
C GLY A 313 12.12 -27.50 -13.38
N GLY A 314 11.00 -28.07 -13.78
CA GLY A 314 10.90 -29.50 -14.09
C GLY A 314 10.60 -29.81 -15.54
N ALA A 315 11.50 -29.53 -16.49
CA ALA A 315 11.64 -30.24 -17.76
C ALA A 315 12.84 -29.72 -18.58
N VAL A 316 14.05 -29.84 -18.05
CA VAL A 316 15.23 -29.93 -18.95
C VAL A 316 15.48 -31.41 -19.14
N GLY A 317 14.98 -31.92 -20.26
CA GLY A 317 15.20 -33.31 -20.68
C GLY A 317 16.69 -33.56 -20.78
N GLU A 318 17.16 -34.59 -20.07
CA GLU A 318 18.42 -35.26 -20.37
C GLU A 318 18.31 -35.87 -21.78
N HIS A 319 18.83 -35.16 -22.74
CA HIS A 319 19.20 -35.82 -24.01
C HIS A 319 20.53 -36.52 -23.77
N GLU A 320 20.43 -37.82 -23.51
CA GLU A 320 21.54 -38.76 -23.72
C GLU A 320 22.13 -38.59 -25.12
N VAL A 321 23.40 -38.26 -25.15
CA VAL A 321 24.21 -38.39 -26.37
C VAL A 321 24.81 -39.80 -26.38
N VAL A 322 24.34 -40.60 -27.28
CA VAL A 322 24.99 -41.85 -27.69
C VAL A 322 26.02 -41.55 -28.80
#